data_d5b3af807bcc92d8ee3e706796acb003
#
_entry.id   d5b3af807bcc92d8ee3e706796acb003
#
_cell.length_a   1.000
_cell.length_b   1.000
_cell.length_c   1.000
_cell.angle_alpha   90.00
_cell.angle_beta   90.00
_cell.angle_gamma   90.00
#
_symmetry.space_group_name_H-M   'P 1'
#
loop_
_entity.id
_entity.type
_entity.pdbx_description
1 polymer ?
#
loop_
_entity_poly.entity_id
_entity_poly.type
_entity_poly.pdbx_seq_one_letter_code
_entity_poly.pdbx_strand_id
1 'polypeptide(L)'
;MEGRLTLAGILFALLVPASLDAAVVPRRWQDGEILSRKTVATGHAYLRKQYVYRVKGFGRSYLVVSDTPLHLDLYVPMRFSADRRHLFIQDADGQERKAAILQVARYRARQ
;
A
#
# COMPACT_ATOMS: atom_id res chain seq x y z
N MET A 1 -19.63 -35.47 26.74
CA MET A 1 -19.51 -35.13 26.17
C MET A 1 -19.43 -34.52 25.89
N GLU A 2 -19.33 -34.10 25.79
CA GLU A 2 -19.11 -33.39 25.12
C GLU A 2 -19.06 -32.79 24.54
N GLY A 3 -19.12 -32.99 24.84
CA GLY A 3 -18.74 -32.39 23.88
C GLY A 3 -18.80 -31.97 23.54
N ARG A 4 -18.88 -31.99 23.52
CA ARG A 4 -18.67 -31.51 22.85
C ARG A 4 -18.38 -30.73 22.46
N LEU A 5 -18.28 -30.71 22.87
CA LEU A 5 -17.79 -29.91 22.19
C LEU A 5 -17.42 -29.61 21.74
N THR A 6 -17.38 -29.94 21.89
CA THR A 6 -16.83 -29.57 21.05
C THR A 6 -16.75 -29.19 20.42
N LEU A 7 -16.75 -29.29 20.55
CA LEU A 7 -16.53 -28.93 19.54
C LEU A 7 -16.74 -28.14 19.06
N ALA A 8 -16.99 -28.20 19.35
CA ALA A 8 -17.13 -27.47 18.59
C ALA A 8 -16.66 -26.55 18.37
N GLY A 9 -16.45 -26.40 18.79
CA GLY A 9 -15.94 -25.53 18.35
C GLY A 9 -15.24 -25.34 17.83
N ILE A 10 -14.94 -25.70 17.78
CA ILE A 10 -14.23 -25.50 17.01
C ILE A 10 -14.31 -25.06 16.17
N LEU A 11 -14.74 -25.06 16.23
CA LEU A 11 -14.75 -24.61 15.16
C LEU A 11 -14.77 -23.64 14.85
N PHE A 12 -14.67 -23.40 15.11
CA PHE A 12 -14.46 -22.49 14.41
C PHE A 12 -13.94 -21.95 13.96
N ALA A 13 -13.80 -22.06 14.32
CA ALA A 13 -13.08 -21.63 13.66
C ALA A 13 -12.71 -21.71 13.00
N LEU A 14 -12.72 -21.98 12.85
CA LEU A 14 -12.30 -22.04 11.84
C LEU A 14 -12.48 -21.54 11.16
N LEU A 15 -12.85 -21.52 11.14
CA LEU A 15 -12.90 -21.13 10.25
C LEU A 15 -12.55 -20.29 9.83
N VAL A 16 -12.34 -20.17 9.97
CA VAL A 16 -11.87 -19.54 9.42
C VAL A 16 -11.41 -19.16 8.83
N PRO A 17 -11.39 -19.13 8.58
CA PRO A 17 -10.93 -18.83 7.84
C PRO A 17 -10.43 -18.62 7.23
N ALA A 18 -10.40 -18.81 6.90
CA ALA A 18 -9.87 -18.72 6.23
C ALA A 18 -9.60 -18.24 5.74
N SER A 19 -9.72 -18.18 5.65
CA SER A 19 -9.35 -17.75 5.02
C SER A 19 -8.79 -17.09 5.03
N LEU A 20 -8.59 -17.05 5.50
CA LEU A 20 -7.92 -16.53 5.47
C LEU A 20 -7.04 -16.40 5.22
N ASP A 21 -6.90 -16.65 5.21
CA ASP A 21 -6.04 -16.61 4.96
C ASP A 21 -5.28 -16.73 4.38
N ALA A 22 -5.92 -17.16 4.81
CA ALA A 22 -4.93 -17.78 3.98
C ALA A 22 -4.51 -16.98 2.91
N ALA A 23 -5.31 -16.67 2.40
CA ALA A 23 -4.98 -15.84 1.31
C ALA A 23 -4.26 -14.59 1.71
N VAL A 24 -3.99 -14.48 2.94
CA VAL A 24 -3.28 -13.30 3.41
C VAL A 24 -1.80 -13.52 3.27
N VAL A 25 -1.22 -12.83 2.32
CA VAL A 25 0.22 -12.79 2.17
C VAL A 25 0.70 -11.58 2.97
N PRO A 26 1.58 -11.79 3.92
CA PRO A 26 2.10 -10.66 4.70
C PRO A 26 2.75 -9.65 3.77
N ARG A 27 2.47 -8.40 3.98
CA ARG A 27 3.09 -7.35 3.21
C ARG A 27 4.51 -7.15 3.66
N ARG A 28 5.35 -6.89 2.69
CA ARG A 28 6.74 -6.54 2.96
C ARG A 28 6.85 -5.04 2.99
N TRP A 29 6.91 -4.53 4.19
CA TRP A 29 7.05 -3.10 4.40
C TRP A 29 8.51 -2.70 4.26
N GLN A 30 8.72 -1.61 3.58
CA GLN A 30 10.06 -1.08 3.42
C GLN A 30 10.06 0.41 3.67
N ASP A 31 11.24 0.93 3.93
CA ASP A 31 11.41 2.34 4.17
C ASP A 31 11.55 3.08 2.86
N GLY A 32 11.04 4.28 2.81
CA GLY A 32 11.14 5.11 1.64
C GLY A 32 10.86 6.55 1.96
N GLU A 33 10.74 7.33 0.92
CA GLU A 33 10.42 8.75 1.05
C GLU A 33 9.75 9.22 -0.23
N ILE A 34 8.97 10.28 -0.11
CA ILE A 34 8.34 10.89 -1.26
C ILE A 34 9.26 11.96 -1.81
N LEU A 35 9.64 11.82 -3.07
CA LEU A 35 10.55 12.76 -3.70
C LEU A 35 9.84 13.93 -4.37
N SER A 36 8.63 13.71 -4.83
CA SER A 36 7.88 14.77 -5.49
C SER A 36 6.40 14.49 -5.39
N ARG A 37 5.64 15.55 -5.53
CA ARG A 37 4.19 15.50 -5.44
C ARG A 37 3.63 16.47 -6.46
N LYS A 38 2.59 16.02 -7.17
CA LYS A 38 1.97 16.83 -8.20
C LYS A 38 0.48 16.55 -8.20
N THR A 39 -0.31 17.61 -8.32
CA THR A 39 -1.75 17.47 -8.45
C THR A 39 -2.11 17.65 -9.91
N VAL A 40 -2.92 16.75 -10.43
CA VAL A 40 -3.32 16.75 -11.82
C VAL A 40 -4.84 16.79 -11.89
N ALA A 41 -5.37 17.70 -12.67
CA ALA A 41 -6.81 17.75 -12.94
C ALA A 41 -7.13 16.80 -14.08
N THR A 42 -8.11 15.94 -13.86
CA THR A 42 -8.47 14.91 -14.83
C THR A 42 -9.98 14.80 -14.93
N GLY A 43 -10.42 13.94 -15.82
CA GLY A 43 -11.83 13.66 -15.98
C GLY A 43 -12.53 14.66 -16.84
N HIS A 44 -13.85 14.50 -16.94
CA HIS A 44 -14.67 15.39 -17.75
C HIS A 44 -14.67 16.81 -17.14
N ALA A 45 -14.34 17.78 -17.95
CA ALA A 45 -14.25 19.18 -17.54
C ALA A 45 -13.27 19.41 -16.40
N TYR A 46 -12.29 18.50 -16.24
CA TYR A 46 -11.26 18.62 -15.20
C TYR A 46 -11.81 18.76 -13.80
N LEU A 47 -12.93 18.09 -13.53
CA LEU A 47 -13.57 18.17 -12.22
C LEU A 47 -12.96 17.22 -11.21
N ARG A 48 -12.14 16.29 -11.64
CA ARG A 48 -11.49 15.34 -10.74
C ARG A 48 -10.04 15.72 -10.56
N LYS A 49 -9.52 15.43 -9.39
CA LYS A 49 -8.12 15.64 -9.10
C LYS A 49 -7.47 14.31 -8.81
N GLN A 50 -6.27 14.16 -9.27
CA GLN A 50 -5.44 13.02 -8.92
C GLN A 50 -4.11 13.54 -8.43
N TYR A 51 -3.50 12.75 -7.57
CA TYR A 51 -2.27 13.14 -6.90
C TYR A 51 -1.20 12.15 -7.31
N VAL A 52 -0.15 12.66 -7.92
CA VAL A 52 0.93 11.85 -8.45
C VAL A 52 2.14 12.04 -7.55
N TYR A 53 2.70 10.93 -7.13
CA TYR A 53 3.85 10.94 -6.22
C TYR A 53 4.96 10.12 -6.81
N ARG A 54 6.18 10.57 -6.57
CA ARG A 54 7.34 9.73 -6.81
C ARG A 54 7.86 9.26 -5.47
N VAL A 55 7.87 7.95 -5.29
CA VAL A 55 8.25 7.33 -4.03
C VAL A 55 9.55 6.59 -4.25
N LYS A 56 10.53 6.89 -3.44
CA LYS A 56 11.83 6.24 -3.50
C LYS A 56 11.89 5.14 -2.46
N GLY A 57 12.28 3.95 -2.90
CA GLY A 57 12.58 2.86 -2.01
C GLY A 57 14.02 2.45 -2.21
N PHE A 58 14.35 1.27 -1.74
CA PHE A 58 15.70 0.75 -1.89
C PHE A 58 15.89 0.24 -3.32
N GLY A 59 16.74 0.94 -4.08
CA GLY A 59 17.06 0.52 -5.45
C GLY A 59 15.97 0.74 -6.47
N ARG A 60 14.84 1.29 -6.08
CA ARG A 60 13.73 1.52 -7.00
C ARG A 60 13.02 2.80 -6.66
N SER A 61 12.45 3.41 -7.67
CA SER A 61 11.52 4.49 -7.45
C SER A 61 10.23 4.18 -8.20
N TYR A 62 9.12 4.62 -7.63
CA TYR A 62 7.80 4.34 -8.14
C TYR A 62 7.10 5.64 -8.45
N LEU A 63 6.50 5.70 -9.62
CA LEU A 63 5.59 6.80 -9.92
C LEU A 63 4.19 6.25 -9.69
N VAL A 64 3.46 6.85 -8.75
CA VAL A 64 2.16 6.34 -8.35
C VAL A 64 1.12 7.44 -8.40
N VAL A 65 -0.12 7.04 -8.53
CA VAL A 65 -1.23 7.98 -8.55
C VAL A 65 -2.28 7.56 -7.53
N SER A 66 -2.80 8.53 -6.82
CA SER A 66 -3.83 8.31 -5.82
C SER A 66 -4.98 9.27 -6.05
N ASP A 67 -6.19 8.81 -5.75
CA ASP A 67 -7.37 9.68 -5.83
C ASP A 67 -7.50 10.57 -4.61
N THR A 68 -6.78 10.27 -3.56
CA THR A 68 -6.79 11.08 -2.34
C THR A 68 -5.37 11.53 -2.03
N PRO A 69 -5.24 12.74 -1.46
CA PRO A 69 -3.90 13.21 -1.11
C PRO A 69 -3.34 12.45 0.08
N LEU A 70 -2.03 12.29 0.07
CA LEU A 70 -1.32 11.75 1.21
C LEU A 70 -0.95 12.89 2.15
N HIS A 71 -0.86 12.57 3.44
CA HIS A 71 -0.52 13.56 4.46
C HIS A 71 0.95 13.50 4.85
N LEU A 72 1.77 12.99 3.93
CA LEU A 72 3.20 12.85 4.17
C LEU A 72 3.93 14.01 3.51
N ASP A 73 4.95 14.50 4.19
CA ASP A 73 5.80 15.54 3.63
C ASP A 73 6.86 14.94 2.73
N LEU A 74 7.41 15.76 1.87
CA LEU A 74 8.51 15.33 1.00
C LEU A 74 9.75 15.05 1.83
N TYR A 75 10.50 14.04 1.41
CA TYR A 75 11.79 13.67 2.00
C TYR A 75 11.73 13.23 3.45
N VAL A 76 10.55 12.91 3.95
CA VAL A 76 10.38 12.39 5.30
C VAL A 76 10.29 10.88 5.23
N PRO A 77 10.99 10.16 6.10
CA PRO A 77 10.91 8.70 6.09
C PRO A 77 9.48 8.22 6.26
N MET A 78 9.12 7.23 5.48
CA MET A 78 7.80 6.64 5.53
C MET A 78 7.93 5.17 5.18
N ARG A 79 6.85 4.43 5.34
CA ARG A 79 6.84 3.01 5.06
C ARG A 79 5.82 2.70 3.99
N PHE A 80 6.20 1.80 3.11
CA PHE A 80 5.30 1.38 2.07
C PHE A 80 5.57 -0.08 1.72
N SER A 81 4.61 -0.66 1.01
CA SER A 81 4.72 -2.01 0.48
C SER A 81 4.22 -1.99 -0.95
N ALA A 82 4.89 -2.72 -1.83
CA ALA A 82 4.54 -2.72 -3.25
C ALA A 82 4.10 -4.12 -3.67
N ASP A 83 3.04 -4.19 -4.45
CA ASP A 83 2.76 -5.38 -5.23
C ASP A 83 2.92 -5.04 -6.70
N ARG A 84 2.34 -5.82 -7.60
CA ARG A 84 2.54 -5.59 -9.01
C ARG A 84 1.95 -4.30 -9.53
N ARG A 85 0.84 -3.87 -8.92
CA ARG A 85 0.04 -2.77 -9.45
C ARG A 85 -0.10 -1.62 -8.50
N HIS A 86 0.10 -1.88 -7.22
CA HIS A 86 -0.23 -0.88 -6.21
C HIS A 86 0.89 -0.70 -5.22
N LEU A 87 0.96 0.49 -4.72
CA LEU A 87 1.78 0.82 -3.58
C LEU A 87 0.84 1.07 -2.41
N PHE A 88 1.13 0.42 -1.29
CA PHE A 88 0.39 0.61 -0.06
C PHE A 88 1.25 1.45 0.86
N ILE A 89 0.74 2.59 1.25
CA ILE A 89 1.54 3.59 1.94
C ILE A 89 0.93 3.83 3.31
N GLN A 90 1.77 3.80 4.35
CA GLN A 90 1.33 4.20 5.66
C GLN A 90 1.37 5.72 5.72
N ASP A 91 0.20 6.32 5.77
CA ASP A 91 0.10 7.76 5.81
C ASP A 91 0.34 8.28 7.23
N ALA A 92 0.57 9.57 7.33
CA ALA A 92 0.87 10.20 8.60
C ALA A 92 -0.26 10.08 9.62
N ASP A 93 -1.49 9.90 9.15
CA ASP A 93 -2.64 9.74 10.03
C ASP A 93 -2.82 8.30 10.50
N GLY A 94 -1.88 7.42 10.18
CA GLY A 94 -1.97 6.02 10.57
C GLY A 94 -2.81 5.17 9.63
N GLN A 95 -3.41 5.75 8.61
CA GLN A 95 -4.21 5.03 7.65
C GLN A 95 -3.32 4.47 6.55
N GLU A 96 -3.71 3.32 6.06
CA GLU A 96 -3.04 2.75 4.89
C GLU A 96 -3.74 3.27 3.64
N ARG A 97 -2.95 3.81 2.73
CA ARG A 97 -3.46 4.36 1.47
C ARG A 97 -2.94 3.52 0.32
N LYS A 98 -3.80 3.28 -0.65
CA LYS A 98 -3.44 2.49 -1.82
C LYS A 98 -3.31 3.43 -3.02
N ALA A 99 -2.20 3.34 -3.72
CA ALA A 99 -1.95 4.13 -4.91
C ALA A 99 -1.61 3.20 -6.06
N ALA A 100 -2.03 3.57 -7.25
CA ALA A 100 -1.75 2.76 -8.44
C ALA A 100 -0.35 3.08 -8.96
N ILE A 101 0.40 2.05 -9.30
CA ILE A 101 1.74 2.23 -9.84
C ILE A 101 1.63 2.52 -11.33
N LEU A 102 2.17 3.65 -11.75
CA LEU A 102 2.23 4.01 -13.16
C LEU A 102 3.54 3.57 -13.78
N GLN A 103 4.62 3.61 -13.02
CA GLN A 103 5.93 3.33 -13.55
C GLN A 103 6.85 2.94 -12.41
N VAL A 104 7.75 2.00 -12.69
CA VAL A 104 8.79 1.59 -11.76
C VAL A 104 10.11 1.84 -12.44
N ALA A 105 10.98 2.55 -11.78
CA ALA A 105 12.34 2.78 -12.28
C ALA A 105 13.32 2.14 -11.32
N ARG A 106 14.27 1.44 -11.87
CA ARG A 106 15.38 0.91 -11.09
C ARG A 106 16.56 1.82 -11.25
N TYR A 107 17.31 1.94 -10.22
CA TYR A 107 18.56 2.62 -10.32
C TYR A 107 19.63 1.82 -9.60
N ARG A 108 20.83 1.94 -10.09
CA ARG A 108 21.96 1.24 -9.49
C ARG A 108 22.55 2.12 -8.41
N ALA A 109 22.97 1.47 -7.35
CA ALA A 109 23.75 2.19 -6.36
C ALA A 109 25.06 2.61 -7.00
N ARG A 110 25.44 3.84 -6.77
CA ARG A 110 26.73 4.29 -7.28
C ARG A 110 27.85 3.64 -6.50
N GLN A 111 28.85 3.28 -7.22
CA GLN A 111 29.99 2.60 -6.64
C GLN A 111 31.01 3.57 -6.09
#